data_afb3a187e2e8440c97e71fef1388ff10
#
_entry.id   afb3a187e2e8440c97e71fef1388ff10
#
_cell.length_a   1.000
_cell.length_b   1.000
_cell.length_c   1.000
_cell.angle_alpha   90.00
_cell.angle_beta   90.00
_cell.angle_gamma   90.00
#
_symmetry.space_group_name_H-M   'P 1'
#
loop_
_entity.id
_entity.type
_entity.pdbx_description
1 polymer ?
#
loop_
_entity_poly.entity_id
_entity_poly.type
_entity_poly.pdbx_seq_one_letter_code
_entity_poly.pdbx_strand_id
1 'polypeptide(L)'
;LLMVGEKRSLIRPFALVIPAGEYPDAPINMPALDYTAGNEGGVTVKWIEEGEEKPESNASFRNVELKPKEVAGFITVTDTLLRNAPASSTIFGQLLSNAIVRAEDRAFINGNGMGKPLGFATNGNGGKLVVQRETAGKVTTNDVANMMAAFPPEDIPDSIFLASSTILADLIKLQDASGRFVFVQGDLTKGIPTTLMGMPLFLTGMNASRGNTGDLQLVNLKKYLIKDGSGIYISMSEHVKFTSNQTVIKAFRNVDGRPWVNAPYMLDSGVQVSPYVLLGGTTAATTPISDLTAAATGSNVKLTFTAAKNANSVNIMRSDDGVTYQRINVNAVSVDAAEYTDTNLANGTYGYKVVVTGGDNAGVSNVATATVTGTAA
;
A
#
# COMPACT_ATOMS: atom_id res chain seq x y z
N LEU A 1 -32.05 -7.60 -21.84
CA LEU A 1 -31.96 -7.91 -20.40
C LEU A 1 -30.54 -7.67 -19.96
N LEU A 2 -30.27 -6.64 -19.18
CA LEU A 2 -28.96 -6.41 -18.61
C LEU A 2 -28.79 -7.44 -17.46
N MET A 3 -27.93 -8.43 -17.62
CA MET A 3 -27.56 -9.31 -16.51
C MET A 3 -26.41 -8.67 -15.74
N VAL A 4 -26.67 -8.25 -14.52
CA VAL A 4 -25.63 -7.81 -13.60
C VAL A 4 -25.36 -8.96 -12.62
N GLY A 5 -24.19 -9.58 -12.72
CA GLY A 5 -23.76 -10.61 -11.79
C GLY A 5 -23.54 -10.02 -10.39
N GLU A 6 -23.91 -10.77 -9.36
CA GLU A 6 -23.62 -10.42 -7.98
C GLU A 6 -22.11 -10.50 -7.72
N LYS A 7 -21.52 -9.41 -7.24
CA LYS A 7 -20.10 -9.37 -6.93
C LYS A 7 -19.87 -9.74 -5.47
N ARG A 8 -19.13 -10.82 -5.24
CA ARG A 8 -18.72 -11.23 -3.89
C ARG A 8 -17.46 -10.47 -3.46
N SER A 9 -17.36 -10.16 -2.18
CA SER A 9 -16.14 -9.62 -1.59
C SER A 9 -15.00 -10.64 -1.68
N LEU A 10 -13.81 -10.17 -2.01
CA LEU A 10 -12.60 -10.98 -2.06
C LEU A 10 -11.98 -11.16 -0.67
N ILE A 11 -12.05 -10.14 0.17
CA ILE A 11 -11.33 -10.09 1.46
C ILE A 11 -12.15 -10.67 2.60
N ARG A 12 -13.45 -10.36 2.68
CA ARG A 12 -14.34 -10.76 3.79
C ARG A 12 -14.38 -12.26 4.10
N PRO A 13 -14.37 -13.18 3.12
CA PRO A 13 -14.43 -14.61 3.40
C PRO A 13 -13.23 -15.14 4.19
N PHE A 14 -12.10 -14.43 4.13
CA PHE A 14 -10.84 -14.83 4.77
C PHE A 14 -10.50 -13.99 5.99
N ALA A 15 -11.13 -12.81 6.15
CA ALA A 15 -10.87 -11.87 7.24
C ALA A 15 -11.68 -12.21 8.49
N LEU A 16 -11.21 -11.73 9.66
CA LEU A 16 -11.96 -11.81 10.89
C LEU A 16 -13.00 -10.69 10.94
N VAL A 17 -14.27 -11.06 10.73
CA VAL A 17 -15.38 -10.10 10.71
C VAL A 17 -16.06 -10.06 12.08
N ILE A 18 -16.10 -8.87 12.66
CA ILE A 18 -16.83 -8.56 13.89
C ILE A 18 -18.22 -8.07 13.50
N PRO A 19 -19.30 -8.76 13.90
CA PRO A 19 -20.66 -8.39 13.52
C PRO A 19 -21.05 -7.02 14.11
N ALA A 20 -22.10 -6.44 13.55
CA ALA A 20 -22.61 -5.11 13.90
C ALA A 20 -22.94 -4.94 15.40
N GLY A 21 -23.51 -5.96 16.03
CA GLY A 21 -23.94 -5.89 17.44
C GLY A 21 -25.20 -5.05 17.64
N GLU A 22 -25.50 -4.72 18.88
CA GLU A 22 -26.68 -3.92 19.25
C GLU A 22 -26.55 -2.45 18.79
N TYR A 23 -25.33 -1.91 18.84
CA TYR A 23 -25.01 -0.57 18.36
C TYR A 23 -24.08 -0.67 17.14
N PRO A 24 -24.65 -0.79 15.91
CA PRO A 24 -23.89 -1.13 14.71
C PRO A 24 -22.72 -0.19 14.42
N ASP A 25 -22.95 1.10 14.55
CA ASP A 25 -21.99 2.14 14.15
C ASP A 25 -21.13 2.65 15.32
N ALA A 26 -21.29 2.05 16.53
CA ALA A 26 -20.45 2.41 17.66
C ALA A 26 -19.00 1.93 17.47
N PRO A 27 -18.02 2.74 17.88
CA PRO A 27 -16.62 2.32 17.85
C PRO A 27 -16.38 1.18 18.86
N ILE A 28 -15.49 0.26 18.49
CA ILE A 28 -15.01 -0.81 19.36
C ILE A 28 -13.52 -0.60 19.61
N ASN A 29 -13.15 -0.68 20.89
CA ASN A 29 -11.77 -0.64 21.34
C ASN A 29 -11.38 -2.04 21.84
N MET A 30 -10.27 -2.56 21.30
CA MET A 30 -9.75 -3.87 21.70
C MET A 30 -8.27 -3.77 22.07
N PRO A 31 -7.86 -4.37 23.21
CA PRO A 31 -6.45 -4.50 23.51
C PRO A 31 -5.81 -5.50 22.53
N ALA A 32 -4.70 -5.12 21.95
CA ALA A 32 -3.87 -5.94 21.06
C ALA A 32 -2.42 -5.92 21.53
N LEU A 33 -1.68 -6.96 21.23
CA LEU A 33 -0.24 -6.96 21.45
C LEU A 33 0.45 -5.90 20.61
N ASP A 34 1.49 -5.29 21.15
CA ASP A 34 2.35 -4.37 20.42
C ASP A 34 3.58 -5.13 19.90
N TYR A 35 3.57 -5.44 18.60
CA TYR A 35 4.65 -6.16 17.94
C TYR A 35 5.92 -5.31 17.74
N THR A 36 5.89 -4.00 18.03
CA THR A 36 7.12 -3.18 18.03
C THR A 36 8.07 -3.58 19.15
N ALA A 37 7.55 -4.18 20.24
CA ALA A 37 8.35 -4.72 21.34
C ALA A 37 8.91 -6.12 21.06
N GLY A 38 8.58 -6.72 19.93
CA GLY A 38 8.98 -8.07 19.51
C GLY A 38 7.83 -9.05 19.40
N ASN A 39 8.15 -10.32 19.15
CA ASN A 39 7.14 -11.38 19.18
C ASN A 39 6.55 -11.49 20.59
N GLU A 40 5.26 -11.86 20.69
CA GLU A 40 4.53 -11.98 21.94
C GLU A 40 4.51 -10.71 22.82
N GLY A 41 4.66 -9.51 22.19
CA GLY A 41 4.65 -8.21 22.90
C GLY A 41 5.86 -7.98 23.80
N GLY A 42 6.98 -8.69 23.57
CA GLY A 42 8.22 -8.55 24.34
C GLY A 42 8.30 -9.46 25.58
N VAL A 43 7.36 -10.38 25.77
CA VAL A 43 7.46 -11.39 26.85
C VAL A 43 8.59 -12.35 26.56
N THR A 44 9.47 -12.56 27.55
CA THR A 44 10.58 -13.50 27.47
C THR A 44 10.49 -14.56 28.56
N VAL A 45 10.74 -15.82 28.20
CA VAL A 45 10.82 -16.95 29.14
C VAL A 45 12.19 -17.59 29.06
N LYS A 46 12.71 -18.08 30.18
CA LYS A 46 13.99 -18.79 30.25
C LYS A 46 13.84 -20.07 31.04
N TRP A 47 14.61 -21.07 30.68
CA TRP A 47 14.85 -22.23 31.54
C TRP A 47 15.74 -21.79 32.68
N ILE A 48 15.36 -22.09 33.93
CA ILE A 48 16.08 -21.72 35.14
C ILE A 48 16.41 -22.96 35.96
N GLU A 49 17.54 -22.95 36.65
CA GLU A 49 17.91 -24.00 37.60
C GLU A 49 17.23 -23.79 38.94
N GLU A 50 17.30 -24.82 39.80
CA GLU A 50 16.72 -24.77 41.13
C GLU A 50 17.43 -23.69 41.98
N GLY A 51 16.62 -22.71 42.47
CA GLY A 51 17.13 -21.59 43.27
C GLY A 51 17.49 -20.32 42.48
N GLU A 52 17.37 -20.31 41.14
CA GLU A 52 17.53 -19.09 40.34
C GLU A 52 16.32 -18.20 40.36
N GLU A 53 16.55 -16.90 40.29
CA GLU A 53 15.48 -15.88 40.20
C GLU A 53 14.83 -15.89 38.81
N LYS A 54 13.49 -15.91 38.77
CA LYS A 54 12.71 -15.88 37.53
C LYS A 54 12.81 -14.50 36.89
N PRO A 55 13.12 -14.40 35.57
CA PRO A 55 13.12 -13.12 34.88
C PRO A 55 11.72 -12.52 34.85
N GLU A 56 11.62 -11.25 35.25
CA GLU A 56 10.41 -10.48 35.07
C GLU A 56 10.34 -9.98 33.64
N SER A 57 9.21 -10.15 32.98
CA SER A 57 8.92 -9.60 31.66
C SER A 57 7.50 -9.07 31.60
N ASN A 58 7.32 -7.90 30.98
CA ASN A 58 6.04 -7.25 30.84
C ASN A 58 5.59 -7.24 29.38
N ALA A 59 4.37 -7.71 29.12
CA ALA A 59 3.77 -7.63 27.80
C ALA A 59 3.41 -6.18 27.46
N SER A 60 3.79 -5.76 26.26
CA SER A 60 3.38 -4.46 25.72
C SER A 60 2.06 -4.59 24.98
N PHE A 61 1.08 -3.77 25.38
CA PHE A 61 -0.25 -3.72 24.78
C PHE A 61 -0.50 -2.38 24.12
N ARG A 62 -1.24 -2.41 23.03
CA ARG A 62 -1.79 -1.24 22.35
C ARG A 62 -3.31 -1.34 22.25
N ASN A 63 -3.96 -0.22 22.04
CA ASN A 63 -5.39 -0.18 21.79
C ASN A 63 -5.68 -0.12 20.28
N VAL A 64 -6.52 -1.02 19.78
CA VAL A 64 -7.01 -1.02 18.40
C VAL A 64 -8.44 -0.51 18.42
N GLU A 65 -8.63 0.69 17.90
CA GLU A 65 -9.95 1.28 17.72
C GLU A 65 -10.45 1.00 16.29
N LEU A 66 -11.66 0.43 16.19
CA LEU A 66 -12.40 0.24 14.95
C LEU A 66 -13.65 1.12 15.02
N LYS A 67 -13.70 2.13 14.15
CA LYS A 67 -14.82 3.07 14.05
C LYS A 67 -15.44 2.99 12.66
N PRO A 68 -16.64 2.41 12.50
CA PRO A 68 -17.31 2.28 11.21
C PRO A 68 -17.41 3.63 10.50
N LYS A 69 -17.07 3.65 9.22
CA LYS A 69 -17.07 4.81 8.33
C LYS A 69 -17.99 4.53 7.18
N GLU A 70 -18.70 5.57 6.72
CA GLU A 70 -19.69 5.45 5.68
C GLU A 70 -19.02 5.37 4.29
N VAL A 71 -19.42 4.36 3.51
CA VAL A 71 -19.23 4.27 2.08
C VAL A 71 -20.59 4.43 1.41
N ALA A 72 -20.74 5.41 0.55
CA ALA A 72 -22.04 5.76 -0.06
C ALA A 72 -21.90 6.04 -1.56
N GLY A 73 -23.00 5.84 -2.28
CA GLY A 73 -23.15 6.21 -3.67
C GLY A 73 -24.61 6.44 -4.03
N PHE A 74 -24.88 7.18 -5.08
CA PHE A 74 -26.22 7.34 -5.61
C PHE A 74 -26.23 7.34 -7.14
N ILE A 75 -27.38 6.97 -7.70
CA ILE A 75 -27.67 6.98 -9.14
C ILE A 75 -28.95 7.79 -9.33
N THR A 76 -28.96 8.64 -10.36
CA THR A 76 -30.16 9.36 -10.79
C THR A 76 -30.73 8.67 -12.03
N VAL A 77 -32.02 8.35 -12.02
CA VAL A 77 -32.71 7.61 -13.07
C VAL A 77 -33.96 8.38 -13.46
N THR A 78 -34.35 8.39 -14.74
CA THR A 78 -35.60 9.01 -15.20
C THR A 78 -36.81 8.16 -14.81
N ASP A 79 -37.88 8.78 -14.41
CA ASP A 79 -39.15 8.11 -14.03
C ASP A 79 -39.75 7.33 -15.20
N THR A 80 -39.50 7.80 -16.43
CA THR A 80 -39.88 7.07 -17.63
C THR A 80 -39.20 5.71 -17.76
N LEU A 81 -37.90 5.63 -17.42
CA LEU A 81 -37.17 4.36 -17.42
C LEU A 81 -37.68 3.41 -16.33
N LEU A 82 -37.96 3.92 -15.12
CA LEU A 82 -38.50 3.10 -14.03
C LEU A 82 -39.87 2.55 -14.33
N ARG A 83 -40.74 3.33 -15.01
CA ARG A 83 -42.08 2.89 -15.42
C ARG A 83 -42.04 1.86 -16.56
N ASN A 84 -41.17 2.07 -17.55
CA ASN A 84 -41.14 1.23 -18.74
C ASN A 84 -40.34 -0.06 -18.56
N ALA A 85 -39.48 -0.13 -17.53
CA ALA A 85 -38.65 -1.28 -17.19
C ALA A 85 -38.72 -1.59 -15.69
N PRO A 86 -39.78 -2.26 -15.19
CA PRO A 86 -39.97 -2.50 -13.75
C PRO A 86 -38.81 -3.20 -13.06
N ALA A 87 -38.04 -4.04 -13.79
CA ALA A 87 -36.83 -4.68 -13.26
C ALA A 87 -35.62 -3.74 -13.11
N SER A 88 -35.70 -2.50 -13.60
CA SER A 88 -34.56 -1.57 -13.57
C SER A 88 -34.17 -1.16 -12.15
N SER A 89 -35.12 -1.00 -11.23
CA SER A 89 -34.84 -0.67 -9.83
C SER A 89 -33.97 -1.73 -9.14
N THR A 90 -34.25 -3.01 -9.39
CA THR A 90 -33.43 -4.14 -8.87
C THR A 90 -32.03 -4.11 -9.47
N ILE A 91 -31.91 -3.86 -10.77
CA ILE A 91 -30.61 -3.77 -11.46
C ILE A 91 -29.77 -2.63 -10.89
N PHE A 92 -30.35 -1.46 -10.69
CA PHE A 92 -29.65 -0.31 -10.10
C PHE A 92 -29.24 -0.56 -8.64
N GLY A 93 -30.08 -1.24 -7.87
CA GLY A 93 -29.73 -1.68 -6.51
C GLY A 93 -28.53 -2.63 -6.50
N GLN A 94 -28.49 -3.60 -7.41
CA GLN A 94 -27.35 -4.52 -7.56
C GLN A 94 -26.08 -3.81 -8.03
N LEU A 95 -26.18 -2.86 -8.95
CA LEU A 95 -25.03 -2.05 -9.40
C LEU A 95 -24.41 -1.25 -8.26
N LEU A 96 -25.23 -0.58 -7.45
CA LEU A 96 -24.77 0.17 -6.28
C LEU A 96 -24.16 -0.76 -5.23
N SER A 97 -24.80 -1.89 -4.94
CA SER A 97 -24.27 -2.89 -4.01
C SER A 97 -22.91 -3.42 -4.46
N ASN A 98 -22.78 -3.78 -5.74
CA ASN A 98 -21.51 -4.23 -6.31
C ASN A 98 -20.41 -3.16 -6.27
N ALA A 99 -20.78 -1.88 -6.44
CA ALA A 99 -19.86 -0.76 -6.36
C ALA A 99 -19.36 -0.56 -4.91
N ILE A 100 -20.24 -0.69 -3.91
CA ILE A 100 -19.90 -0.63 -2.48
C ILE A 100 -18.94 -1.76 -2.13
N VAL A 101 -19.24 -3.02 -2.49
CA VAL A 101 -18.38 -4.17 -2.23
C VAL A 101 -16.97 -3.96 -2.84
N ARG A 102 -16.91 -3.42 -4.06
CA ARG A 102 -15.62 -3.10 -4.70
C ARG A 102 -14.86 -2.01 -3.95
N ALA A 103 -15.56 -0.98 -3.47
CA ALA A 103 -14.95 0.11 -2.72
C ALA A 103 -14.41 -0.36 -1.36
N GLU A 104 -15.14 -1.26 -0.67
CA GLU A 104 -14.70 -1.91 0.56
C GLU A 104 -13.41 -2.73 0.35
N ASP A 105 -13.42 -3.68 -0.61
CA ASP A 105 -12.25 -4.51 -0.88
C ASP A 105 -11.02 -3.66 -1.24
N ARG A 106 -11.21 -2.61 -2.04
CA ARG A 106 -10.13 -1.66 -2.37
C ARG A 106 -9.62 -0.94 -1.13
N ALA A 107 -10.50 -0.58 -0.20
CA ALA A 107 -10.11 0.08 1.05
C ALA A 107 -9.39 -0.88 1.99
N PHE A 108 -9.80 -2.15 2.07
CA PHE A 108 -9.12 -3.17 2.88
C PHE A 108 -7.72 -3.49 2.37
N ILE A 109 -7.46 -3.39 1.07
CA ILE A 109 -6.11 -3.57 0.51
C ILE A 109 -5.28 -2.29 0.65
N ASN A 110 -5.78 -1.14 0.13
CA ASN A 110 -4.98 0.07 -0.10
C ASN A 110 -5.47 1.30 0.67
N GLY A 111 -6.42 1.18 1.58
CA GLY A 111 -6.96 2.32 2.32
C GLY A 111 -5.93 2.96 3.26
N ASN A 112 -5.99 4.27 3.41
CA ASN A 112 -5.04 5.03 4.24
C ASN A 112 -5.53 5.26 5.69
N GLY A 113 -6.71 4.75 6.08
CA GLY A 113 -7.28 4.93 7.41
C GLY A 113 -7.98 6.28 7.65
N MET A 114 -7.86 7.25 6.73
CA MET A 114 -8.52 8.56 6.84
C MET A 114 -9.86 8.54 6.12
N GLY A 115 -10.98 8.57 6.86
CA GLY A 115 -12.33 8.50 6.29
C GLY A 115 -12.69 7.16 5.63
N LYS A 116 -11.82 6.16 5.68
CA LYS A 116 -11.98 4.80 5.13
C LYS A 116 -11.12 3.81 5.92
N PRO A 117 -11.36 2.49 5.80
CA PRO A 117 -10.55 1.46 6.43
C PRO A 117 -9.04 1.63 6.22
N LEU A 118 -8.22 1.15 7.16
CA LEU A 118 -6.78 1.07 6.99
C LEU A 118 -6.44 -0.25 6.29
N GLY A 119 -5.92 -0.16 5.07
CA GLY A 119 -5.54 -1.32 4.27
C GLY A 119 -4.24 -1.98 4.74
N PHE A 120 -4.14 -3.29 4.54
CA PHE A 120 -2.93 -4.03 4.92
C PHE A 120 -1.74 -3.77 3.99
N ALA A 121 -1.95 -3.38 2.72
CA ALA A 121 -0.88 -3.10 1.76
C ALA A 121 -0.40 -1.64 1.77
N THR A 122 -1.12 -0.74 2.43
CA THR A 122 -0.79 0.70 2.45
C THR A 122 0.47 1.02 3.24
N ASN A 123 1.12 2.14 2.94
CA ASN A 123 2.25 2.66 3.72
C ASN A 123 1.86 3.07 5.15
N GLY A 124 0.58 3.30 5.43
CA GLY A 124 0.05 3.53 6.77
C GLY A 124 0.00 2.29 7.67
N ASN A 125 0.19 1.09 7.10
CA ASN A 125 0.31 -0.14 7.87
C ASN A 125 1.78 -0.41 8.21
N GLY A 126 2.17 -0.18 9.46
CA GLY A 126 3.51 -0.50 9.96
C GLY A 126 3.80 -2.00 9.98
N GLY A 127 2.78 -2.86 10.02
CA GLY A 127 2.93 -4.32 10.07
C GLY A 127 3.25 -4.98 8.74
N LYS A 128 3.25 -4.25 7.61
CA LYS A 128 3.62 -4.84 6.32
C LYS A 128 5.13 -5.03 6.19
N LEU A 129 5.54 -6.07 5.48
CA LEU A 129 6.92 -6.31 5.10
C LEU A 129 7.04 -6.29 3.57
N VAL A 130 8.06 -5.59 3.06
CA VAL A 130 8.32 -5.51 1.62
C VAL A 130 9.58 -6.28 1.30
N VAL A 131 9.43 -7.35 0.51
CA VAL A 131 10.54 -8.16 0.00
C VAL A 131 11.01 -7.58 -1.32
N GLN A 132 12.31 -7.32 -1.44
CA GLN A 132 12.88 -6.76 -2.65
C GLN A 132 12.79 -7.75 -3.81
N ARG A 133 12.47 -7.23 -4.99
CA ARG A 133 12.38 -7.99 -6.23
C ARG A 133 13.78 -8.24 -6.80
N GLU A 134 14.05 -9.46 -7.24
CA GLU A 134 15.35 -9.85 -7.81
C GLU A 134 15.55 -9.24 -9.20
N THR A 135 14.53 -9.30 -10.06
CA THR A 135 14.60 -8.81 -11.43
C THR A 135 13.58 -7.70 -11.68
N ALA A 136 14.05 -6.55 -12.14
CA ALA A 136 13.21 -5.41 -12.43
C ALA A 136 12.02 -5.76 -13.36
N GLY A 137 10.79 -5.44 -12.94
CA GLY A 137 9.58 -5.60 -13.74
C GLY A 137 9.11 -7.04 -13.99
N LYS A 138 9.74 -8.06 -13.38
CA LYS A 138 9.34 -9.48 -13.51
C LYS A 138 9.12 -10.10 -12.14
N VAL A 139 8.30 -11.12 -12.08
CA VAL A 139 8.19 -12.00 -10.92
C VAL A 139 9.00 -13.25 -11.21
N THR A 140 9.91 -13.61 -10.29
CA THR A 140 10.75 -14.80 -10.39
C THR A 140 10.36 -15.83 -9.32
N THR A 141 10.81 -17.08 -9.48
CA THR A 141 10.60 -18.12 -8.48
C THR A 141 11.30 -17.79 -7.16
N ASN A 142 12.46 -17.14 -7.24
CA ASN A 142 13.20 -16.68 -6.06
C ASN A 142 12.43 -15.59 -5.29
N ASP A 143 11.76 -14.68 -6.00
CA ASP A 143 10.91 -13.67 -5.35
C ASP A 143 9.82 -14.32 -4.49
N VAL A 144 9.15 -15.34 -5.06
CA VAL A 144 8.10 -16.08 -4.34
C VAL A 144 8.68 -16.83 -3.14
N ALA A 145 9.84 -17.48 -3.31
CA ALA A 145 10.53 -18.17 -2.22
C ALA A 145 10.95 -17.21 -1.09
N ASN A 146 11.48 -16.03 -1.44
CA ASN A 146 11.86 -15.00 -0.48
C ASN A 146 10.63 -14.41 0.26
N MET A 147 9.50 -14.25 -0.44
CA MET A 147 8.24 -13.85 0.21
C MET A 147 7.76 -14.90 1.22
N MET A 148 7.88 -16.19 0.88
CA MET A 148 7.51 -17.28 1.80
C MET A 148 8.46 -17.32 3.01
N ALA A 149 9.76 -17.09 2.82
CA ALA A 149 10.74 -17.04 3.91
C ALA A 149 10.52 -15.85 4.86
N ALA A 150 9.94 -14.75 4.36
CA ALA A 150 9.58 -13.57 5.13
C ALA A 150 8.18 -13.66 5.78
N PHE A 151 7.52 -14.81 5.65
CA PHE A 151 6.18 -15.06 6.19
C PHE A 151 6.24 -15.97 7.42
N PRO A 152 5.42 -15.74 8.47
CA PRO A 152 5.42 -16.59 9.66
C PRO A 152 5.03 -18.04 9.31
N PRO A 153 5.83 -19.06 9.73
CA PRO A 153 5.53 -20.46 9.41
C PRO A 153 4.17 -20.93 9.91
N GLU A 154 3.71 -20.44 11.06
CA GLU A 154 2.41 -20.76 11.64
C GLU A 154 1.22 -20.21 10.83
N ASP A 155 1.45 -19.17 10.03
CA ASP A 155 0.41 -18.50 9.23
C ASP A 155 0.27 -19.10 7.82
N ILE A 156 1.20 -19.95 7.37
CA ILE A 156 1.21 -20.54 6.01
C ILE A 156 -0.10 -21.27 5.67
N PRO A 157 -0.69 -22.10 6.57
CA PRO A 157 -1.91 -22.83 6.24
C PRO A 157 -3.12 -21.93 5.93
N ASP A 158 -3.15 -20.73 6.48
CA ASP A 158 -4.24 -19.75 6.34
C ASP A 158 -3.89 -18.61 5.38
N SER A 159 -2.76 -18.73 4.69
CA SER A 159 -2.27 -17.71 3.78
C SER A 159 -2.87 -17.83 2.38
N ILE A 160 -2.98 -16.68 1.71
CA ILE A 160 -3.39 -16.58 0.32
C ILE A 160 -2.46 -15.64 -0.45
N PHE A 161 -2.28 -15.93 -1.73
CA PHE A 161 -1.67 -14.99 -2.66
C PHE A 161 -2.74 -14.10 -3.30
N LEU A 162 -2.50 -12.80 -3.29
CA LEU A 162 -3.25 -11.82 -4.06
C LEU A 162 -2.34 -11.26 -5.15
N ALA A 163 -2.71 -11.47 -6.40
CA ALA A 163 -1.92 -11.09 -7.55
C ALA A 163 -2.66 -10.11 -8.45
N SER A 164 -1.95 -9.13 -8.99
CA SER A 164 -2.48 -8.28 -10.05
C SER A 164 -2.69 -9.10 -11.33
N SER A 165 -3.79 -8.88 -12.02
CA SER A 165 -4.02 -9.52 -13.33
C SER A 165 -2.91 -9.21 -14.35
N THR A 166 -2.18 -8.11 -14.15
CA THR A 166 -1.08 -7.68 -15.04
C THR A 166 0.17 -8.55 -14.96
N ILE A 167 0.36 -9.33 -13.86
CA ILE A 167 1.51 -10.24 -13.69
C ILE A 167 1.20 -11.70 -14.04
N LEU A 168 -0.04 -12.00 -14.45
CA LEU A 168 -0.45 -13.37 -14.76
C LEU A 168 0.46 -14.04 -15.79
N ALA A 169 0.92 -13.29 -16.79
CA ALA A 169 1.83 -13.83 -17.81
C ALA A 169 3.21 -14.25 -17.25
N ASP A 170 3.68 -13.58 -16.20
CA ASP A 170 4.91 -13.95 -15.51
C ASP A 170 4.66 -15.20 -14.64
N LEU A 171 3.53 -15.24 -13.90
CA LEU A 171 3.18 -16.36 -13.01
C LEU A 171 3.06 -17.69 -13.76
N ILE A 172 2.42 -17.69 -14.93
CA ILE A 172 2.28 -18.90 -15.76
C ILE A 172 3.64 -19.46 -16.21
N LYS A 173 4.65 -18.61 -16.35
CA LYS A 173 5.99 -19.00 -16.80
C LYS A 173 6.93 -19.39 -15.66
N LEU A 174 6.49 -19.30 -14.40
CA LEU A 174 7.32 -19.64 -13.25
C LEU A 174 7.64 -21.14 -13.25
N GLN A 175 8.90 -21.47 -13.27
CA GLN A 175 9.43 -22.85 -13.19
C GLN A 175 10.47 -22.96 -12.09
N ASP A 176 10.57 -24.14 -11.49
CA ASP A 176 11.65 -24.47 -10.58
C ASP A 176 12.96 -24.80 -11.36
N ALA A 177 14.05 -25.04 -10.62
CA ALA A 177 15.33 -25.41 -11.22
C ALA A 177 15.28 -26.72 -12.04
N SER A 178 14.22 -27.54 -11.87
CA SER A 178 14.00 -28.80 -12.60
C SER A 178 13.05 -28.60 -13.79
N GLY A 179 12.62 -27.35 -14.10
CA GLY A 179 11.70 -27.05 -15.18
C GLY A 179 10.23 -27.37 -14.91
N ARG A 180 9.85 -27.65 -13.64
CA ARG A 180 8.46 -27.87 -13.26
C ARG A 180 7.77 -26.56 -12.98
N PHE A 181 6.51 -26.42 -13.44
CA PHE A 181 5.73 -25.23 -13.17
C PHE A 181 5.37 -25.12 -11.68
N VAL A 182 5.63 -23.98 -11.12
CA VAL A 182 5.31 -23.63 -9.72
C VAL A 182 3.87 -23.09 -9.61
N PHE A 183 3.37 -22.51 -10.69
CA PHE A 183 2.00 -22.07 -10.82
C PHE A 183 1.14 -23.23 -11.32
N VAL A 184 0.13 -23.61 -10.54
CA VAL A 184 -0.83 -24.64 -10.93
C VAL A 184 -2.17 -23.96 -11.25
N GLN A 185 -2.57 -24.01 -12.50
CA GLN A 185 -3.88 -23.51 -12.92
C GLN A 185 -4.97 -24.41 -12.35
N GLY A 186 -5.92 -23.80 -11.63
CA GLY A 186 -7.06 -24.54 -11.10
C GLY A 186 -7.98 -25.07 -12.19
N ASP A 187 -8.72 -26.12 -11.88
CA ASP A 187 -9.79 -26.66 -12.71
C ASP A 187 -11.14 -26.28 -12.09
N LEU A 188 -11.78 -25.28 -12.68
CA LEU A 188 -13.09 -24.79 -12.21
C LEU A 188 -14.18 -25.84 -12.28
N THR A 189 -14.06 -26.84 -13.19
CA THR A 189 -15.02 -27.91 -13.31
C THR A 189 -14.92 -28.94 -12.19
N LYS A 190 -13.72 -29.06 -11.60
CA LYS A 190 -13.43 -29.96 -10.46
C LYS A 190 -13.35 -29.22 -9.11
N GLY A 191 -13.60 -27.89 -9.09
CA GLY A 191 -13.52 -27.08 -7.88
C GLY A 191 -12.09 -26.90 -7.34
N ILE A 192 -11.06 -27.15 -8.15
CA ILE A 192 -9.66 -26.99 -7.78
C ILE A 192 -9.27 -25.51 -7.95
N PRO A 193 -8.89 -24.78 -6.88
CA PRO A 193 -8.48 -23.41 -7.01
C PRO A 193 -7.11 -23.30 -7.71
N THR A 194 -6.86 -22.16 -8.32
CA THR A 194 -5.53 -21.81 -8.81
C THR A 194 -4.58 -21.67 -7.61
N THR A 195 -3.42 -22.29 -7.67
CA THR A 195 -2.43 -22.26 -6.58
C THR A 195 -1.06 -21.82 -7.06
N LEU A 196 -0.34 -21.15 -6.17
CA LEU A 196 1.06 -20.80 -6.34
C LEU A 196 1.84 -21.43 -5.17
N MET A 197 2.78 -22.32 -5.45
CA MET A 197 3.51 -23.10 -4.45
C MET A 197 2.60 -23.80 -3.40
N GLY A 198 1.43 -24.26 -3.85
CA GLY A 198 0.45 -24.95 -2.98
C GLY A 198 -0.51 -24.06 -2.22
N MET A 199 -0.32 -22.74 -2.21
CA MET A 199 -1.22 -21.78 -1.57
C MET A 199 -2.24 -21.21 -2.57
N PRO A 200 -3.49 -20.94 -2.15
CA PRO A 200 -4.51 -20.36 -3.03
C PRO A 200 -4.06 -19.01 -3.60
N LEU A 201 -4.29 -18.80 -4.88
CA LEU A 201 -3.99 -17.55 -5.58
C LEU A 201 -5.28 -16.92 -6.11
N PHE A 202 -5.48 -15.65 -5.79
CA PHE A 202 -6.58 -14.84 -6.29
C PHE A 202 -6.08 -13.69 -7.15
N LEU A 203 -6.60 -13.61 -8.38
CA LEU A 203 -6.32 -12.49 -9.27
C LEU A 203 -7.26 -11.33 -8.98
N THR A 204 -6.69 -10.15 -8.84
CA THR A 204 -7.46 -8.93 -8.59
C THR A 204 -6.93 -7.76 -9.42
N GLY A 205 -7.83 -6.86 -9.80
CA GLY A 205 -7.48 -5.58 -10.41
C GLY A 205 -7.28 -4.44 -9.40
N MET A 206 -7.21 -4.75 -8.09
CA MET A 206 -7.05 -3.75 -7.02
C MET A 206 -5.60 -3.64 -6.55
N ASN A 207 -4.78 -4.64 -6.83
CA ASN A 207 -3.34 -4.62 -6.60
C ASN A 207 -2.65 -3.66 -7.56
N ALA A 208 -1.42 -3.27 -7.21
CA ALA A 208 -0.58 -2.46 -8.07
C ALA A 208 -0.35 -3.13 -9.44
N SER A 209 -0.07 -2.34 -10.46
CA SER A 209 0.32 -2.86 -11.77
C SER A 209 1.70 -3.49 -11.71
N ARG A 210 1.99 -4.36 -12.68
CA ARG A 210 3.26 -5.08 -12.84
C ARG A 210 4.46 -4.19 -12.61
N GLY A 211 5.40 -4.66 -11.81
CA GLY A 211 6.64 -3.96 -11.49
C GLY A 211 6.54 -2.93 -10.35
N ASN A 212 5.36 -2.65 -9.82
CA ASN A 212 5.18 -1.77 -8.66
C ASN A 212 5.03 -2.58 -7.37
N THR A 213 5.36 -1.95 -6.23
CA THR A 213 5.21 -2.58 -4.92
C THR A 213 3.79 -3.04 -4.68
N GLY A 214 3.62 -4.32 -4.36
CA GLY A 214 2.33 -4.93 -4.05
C GLY A 214 1.57 -5.46 -5.28
N ASP A 215 2.22 -5.66 -6.43
CA ASP A 215 1.64 -6.38 -7.56
C ASP A 215 1.44 -7.88 -7.26
N LEU A 216 2.28 -8.46 -6.40
CA LEU A 216 2.12 -9.76 -5.76
C LEU A 216 2.17 -9.56 -4.24
N GLN A 217 1.23 -10.18 -3.53
CA GLN A 217 1.10 -10.07 -2.07
C GLN A 217 0.83 -11.46 -1.49
N LEU A 218 1.50 -11.80 -0.40
CA LEU A 218 1.24 -12.98 0.42
C LEU A 218 0.70 -12.51 1.76
N VAL A 219 -0.54 -12.91 2.09
CA VAL A 219 -1.24 -12.36 3.25
C VAL A 219 -2.00 -13.42 4.02
N ASN A 220 -2.00 -13.30 5.35
CA ASN A 220 -2.95 -13.98 6.22
C ASN A 220 -4.05 -13.01 6.63
N LEU A 221 -5.21 -13.14 5.99
CA LEU A 221 -6.35 -12.25 6.24
C LEU A 221 -7.06 -12.54 7.55
N LYS A 222 -6.85 -13.68 8.22
CA LYS A 222 -7.37 -13.91 9.58
C LYS A 222 -6.80 -12.91 10.60
N LYS A 223 -5.64 -12.32 10.31
CA LYS A 223 -5.04 -11.24 11.09
C LYS A 223 -5.48 -9.83 10.65
N TYR A 224 -6.49 -9.74 9.78
CA TYR A 224 -7.13 -8.49 9.39
C TYR A 224 -8.54 -8.40 9.96
N LEU A 225 -8.79 -7.37 10.77
CA LEU A 225 -10.07 -7.17 11.44
C LEU A 225 -10.99 -6.30 10.58
N ILE A 226 -12.23 -6.73 10.44
CA ILE A 226 -13.31 -5.95 9.82
C ILE A 226 -14.41 -5.78 10.87
N LYS A 227 -14.80 -4.55 11.16
CA LYS A 227 -15.97 -4.23 11.96
C LYS A 227 -17.11 -3.85 11.03
N ASP A 228 -18.16 -4.67 11.01
CA ASP A 228 -19.39 -4.30 10.34
C ASP A 228 -20.17 -3.28 11.16
N GLY A 229 -20.62 -2.24 10.48
CA GLY A 229 -21.63 -1.33 10.98
C GLY A 229 -23.03 -1.76 10.50
N SER A 230 -23.90 -0.79 10.28
CA SER A 230 -25.20 -1.02 9.64
C SER A 230 -25.02 -1.63 8.26
N GLY A 231 -25.90 -2.56 7.90
CA GLY A 231 -25.87 -3.24 6.59
C GLY A 231 -25.99 -2.27 5.40
N ILE A 232 -26.07 -2.83 4.18
CA ILE A 232 -26.29 -2.00 3.00
C ILE A 232 -27.74 -1.49 3.01
N TYR A 233 -27.89 -0.18 3.11
CA TYR A 233 -29.19 0.50 2.99
C TYR A 233 -29.35 1.03 1.58
N ILE A 234 -30.47 0.67 0.93
CA ILE A 234 -30.84 1.21 -0.38
C ILE A 234 -32.16 1.95 -0.19
N SER A 235 -32.21 3.22 -0.59
CA SER A 235 -33.44 4.03 -0.54
C SER A 235 -33.62 4.81 -1.83
N MET A 236 -34.88 5.05 -2.17
CA MET A 236 -35.28 5.82 -3.36
C MET A 236 -35.98 7.10 -2.93
N SER A 237 -35.80 8.18 -3.67
CA SER A 237 -36.50 9.43 -3.48
C SER A 237 -36.84 10.05 -4.81
N GLU A 238 -38.13 10.33 -5.03
CA GLU A 238 -38.66 11.03 -6.19
C GLU A 238 -38.64 12.57 -5.97
N HIS A 239 -38.51 13.01 -4.72
CA HIS A 239 -38.67 14.43 -4.37
C HIS A 239 -37.42 15.27 -4.64
N VAL A 240 -36.23 14.68 -4.63
CA VAL A 240 -34.93 15.39 -4.77
C VAL A 240 -34.82 16.09 -6.14
N LYS A 241 -35.35 15.45 -7.19
CA LYS A 241 -35.34 15.96 -8.58
C LYS A 241 -36.74 15.96 -9.21
N PHE A 242 -37.74 16.33 -8.44
CA PHE A 242 -39.15 16.35 -8.85
C PHE A 242 -39.40 17.16 -10.13
N THR A 243 -38.76 18.32 -10.23
CA THR A 243 -38.93 19.22 -11.41
C THR A 243 -38.34 18.65 -12.72
N SER A 244 -37.47 17.62 -12.60
CA SER A 244 -36.81 17.01 -13.76
C SER A 244 -37.35 15.61 -14.08
N ASN A 245 -38.43 15.16 -13.40
CA ASN A 245 -38.97 13.80 -13.52
C ASN A 245 -37.89 12.72 -13.38
N GLN A 246 -37.10 12.81 -12.31
CA GLN A 246 -36.02 11.90 -12.01
C GLN A 246 -36.09 11.41 -10.56
N THR A 247 -35.91 10.11 -10.38
CA THR A 247 -35.75 9.45 -9.08
C THR A 247 -34.30 9.23 -8.73
N VAL A 248 -33.92 9.55 -7.50
CA VAL A 248 -32.58 9.30 -6.95
C VAL A 248 -32.61 8.03 -6.11
N ILE A 249 -31.73 7.07 -6.47
CA ILE A 249 -31.50 5.85 -5.72
C ILE A 249 -30.15 5.97 -5.02
N LYS A 250 -30.12 5.94 -3.70
CA LYS A 250 -28.89 5.96 -2.90
C LYS A 250 -28.68 4.63 -2.21
N ALA A 251 -27.42 4.23 -2.08
CA ALA A 251 -27.02 3.15 -1.21
C ALA A 251 -25.84 3.58 -0.34
N PHE A 252 -25.82 3.14 0.91
CA PHE A 252 -24.70 3.36 1.82
C PHE A 252 -24.52 2.18 2.76
N ARG A 253 -23.33 2.08 3.32
CA ARG A 253 -22.95 1.10 4.32
C ARG A 253 -21.86 1.67 5.23
N ASN A 254 -21.89 1.30 6.50
CA ASN A 254 -20.85 1.63 7.47
C ASN A 254 -19.95 0.42 7.71
N VAL A 255 -18.64 0.61 7.62
CA VAL A 255 -17.63 -0.43 7.84
C VAL A 255 -16.31 0.19 8.24
N ASP A 256 -15.53 -0.50 9.07
CA ASP A 256 -14.12 -0.20 9.29
C ASP A 256 -13.29 -1.48 9.20
N GLY A 257 -12.00 -1.33 8.97
CA GLY A 257 -11.06 -2.44 8.94
C GLY A 257 -9.66 -1.98 9.28
N ARG A 258 -8.94 -2.84 10.02
CA ARG A 258 -7.54 -2.59 10.40
C ARG A 258 -6.73 -3.87 10.47
N PRO A 259 -5.43 -3.82 10.12
CA PRO A 259 -4.50 -4.90 10.39
C PRO A 259 -4.34 -5.10 11.90
N TRP A 260 -4.34 -6.37 12.32
CA TRP A 260 -4.09 -6.73 13.72
C TRP A 260 -2.63 -6.52 14.10
N VAL A 261 -1.70 -6.84 13.21
CA VAL A 261 -0.25 -6.69 13.42
C VAL A 261 0.18 -5.30 13.00
N ASN A 262 0.91 -4.59 13.87
CA ASN A 262 1.34 -3.20 13.65
C ASN A 262 2.83 -3.05 13.28
N ALA A 263 3.63 -4.10 13.46
CA ALA A 263 5.04 -4.13 13.06
C ALA A 263 5.46 -5.54 12.66
N PRO A 264 6.37 -5.72 11.71
CA PRO A 264 7.04 -7.00 11.50
C PRO A 264 7.81 -7.39 12.76
N TYR A 265 7.83 -8.67 13.08
CA TYR A 265 8.52 -9.20 14.27
C TYR A 265 9.60 -10.19 13.89
N MET A 266 10.53 -10.45 14.79
CA MET A 266 11.62 -11.36 14.56
C MET A 266 11.29 -12.74 15.14
N LEU A 267 11.58 -13.79 14.37
CA LEU A 267 11.58 -15.15 14.88
C LEU A 267 12.86 -15.42 15.68
N ASP A 268 12.89 -16.50 16.46
CA ASP A 268 14.08 -16.93 17.20
C ASP A 268 15.29 -17.19 16.30
N SER A 269 15.05 -17.49 15.01
CA SER A 269 16.08 -17.62 13.98
C SER A 269 16.73 -16.30 13.55
N GLY A 270 16.25 -15.15 14.05
CA GLY A 270 16.70 -13.81 13.66
C GLY A 270 16.13 -13.32 12.33
N VAL A 271 15.17 -14.04 11.73
CA VAL A 271 14.51 -13.63 10.49
C VAL A 271 13.31 -12.76 10.83
N GLN A 272 13.21 -11.62 10.16
CA GLN A 272 12.04 -10.72 10.27
C GLN A 272 10.90 -11.24 9.42
N VAL A 273 9.73 -11.37 10.01
CA VAL A 273 8.51 -11.90 9.35
C VAL A 273 7.31 -11.00 9.56
N SER A 274 6.33 -11.14 8.69
CA SER A 274 5.05 -10.46 8.79
C SER A 274 3.92 -11.27 8.13
N PRO A 275 2.69 -11.22 8.65
CA PRO A 275 1.51 -11.78 8.00
C PRO A 275 1.07 -11.01 6.74
N TYR A 276 1.73 -9.90 6.41
CA TYR A 276 1.46 -9.07 5.23
C TYR A 276 2.75 -8.81 4.48
N VAL A 277 3.11 -9.72 3.56
CA VAL A 277 4.32 -9.62 2.74
C VAL A 277 3.95 -9.14 1.34
N LEU A 278 4.59 -8.07 0.91
CA LEU A 278 4.41 -7.49 -0.42
C LEU A 278 5.69 -7.66 -1.24
N LEU A 279 5.55 -8.02 -2.50
CA LEU A 279 6.68 -7.96 -3.41
C LEU A 279 6.99 -6.49 -3.73
N GLY A 280 8.24 -6.11 -3.56
CA GLY A 280 8.73 -4.76 -3.83
C GLY A 280 8.57 -4.40 -5.30
N GLY A 281 8.37 -3.13 -5.56
CA GLY A 281 8.44 -2.59 -6.91
C GLY A 281 9.87 -2.70 -7.45
N THR A 282 10.01 -2.45 -8.72
CA THR A 282 11.31 -2.13 -9.26
C THR A 282 11.78 -0.84 -8.61
N THR A 283 12.51 -0.93 -7.54
CA THR A 283 13.59 0.01 -7.38
C THR A 283 14.60 -0.44 -8.44
N ALA A 284 14.58 0.18 -9.61
CA ALA A 284 15.82 0.35 -10.31
C ALA A 284 16.83 0.73 -9.24
N ALA A 285 17.97 0.04 -9.16
CA ALA A 285 19.00 0.45 -8.22
C ALA A 285 19.18 1.94 -8.50
N THR A 286 18.64 2.79 -7.59
CA THR A 286 18.66 4.23 -7.80
C THR A 286 20.12 4.57 -7.66
N THR A 287 20.73 4.88 -8.78
CA THR A 287 22.07 5.48 -8.78
C THR A 287 21.86 6.97 -8.55
N PRO A 288 22.03 7.46 -7.32
CA PRO A 288 21.93 8.89 -7.06
C PRO A 288 22.85 9.66 -8.01
N ILE A 289 22.48 10.86 -8.35
CA ILE A 289 23.33 11.75 -9.14
C ILE A 289 24.69 11.85 -8.43
N SER A 290 25.76 11.50 -9.12
CA SER A 290 27.13 11.50 -8.58
C SER A 290 28.06 12.46 -9.33
N ASP A 291 27.54 13.15 -10.32
CA ASP A 291 28.25 14.06 -11.21
C ASP A 291 27.89 15.54 -11.00
N LEU A 292 27.26 15.88 -9.85
CA LEU A 292 26.97 17.27 -9.52
C LEU A 292 28.27 18.06 -9.44
N THR A 293 28.34 19.14 -10.23
CA THR A 293 29.41 20.12 -10.21
C THR A 293 28.84 21.52 -9.98
N ALA A 294 29.63 22.39 -9.39
CA ALA A 294 29.27 23.78 -9.11
C ALA A 294 30.38 24.73 -9.60
N ALA A 295 30.03 25.68 -10.42
CA ALA A 295 30.96 26.68 -10.98
C ALA A 295 30.46 28.09 -10.66
N ALA A 296 31.28 28.88 -9.96
CA ALA A 296 30.98 30.28 -9.66
C ALA A 296 31.35 31.19 -10.85
N THR A 297 30.45 32.13 -11.16
CA THR A 297 30.67 33.17 -12.17
C THR A 297 30.07 34.47 -11.64
N GLY A 298 30.91 35.40 -11.24
CA GLY A 298 30.48 36.62 -10.54
C GLY A 298 29.78 36.29 -9.25
N SER A 299 28.56 36.81 -9.04
CA SER A 299 27.70 36.54 -7.89
C SER A 299 26.77 35.33 -8.08
N ASN A 300 26.97 34.52 -9.13
CA ASN A 300 26.11 33.37 -9.45
C ASN A 300 26.90 32.07 -9.39
N VAL A 301 26.21 30.98 -9.03
CA VAL A 301 26.77 29.64 -9.10
C VAL A 301 25.92 28.80 -10.06
N LYS A 302 26.53 28.31 -11.11
CA LYS A 302 25.91 27.36 -12.03
C LYS A 302 26.18 25.93 -11.56
N LEU A 303 25.12 25.16 -11.37
CA LEU A 303 25.13 23.74 -11.06
C LEU A 303 24.87 22.95 -12.33
N THR A 304 25.65 21.90 -12.59
CA THR A 304 25.40 20.94 -13.66
C THR A 304 25.40 19.53 -13.11
N PHE A 305 24.47 18.71 -13.58
CA PHE A 305 24.25 17.34 -13.10
C PHE A 305 23.49 16.52 -14.15
N THR A 306 23.51 15.20 -14.04
CA THR A 306 22.70 14.33 -14.91
C THR A 306 21.20 14.56 -14.65
N ALA A 307 20.41 14.74 -15.71
CA ALA A 307 18.96 14.92 -15.64
C ALA A 307 18.28 13.74 -14.93
N ALA A 308 17.40 14.04 -13.98
CA ALA A 308 16.72 13.05 -13.15
C ALA A 308 15.43 12.54 -13.82
N LYS A 309 15.56 11.82 -14.94
CA LYS A 309 14.42 11.29 -15.71
C LYS A 309 13.48 10.44 -14.84
N ASN A 310 12.18 10.54 -15.11
CA ASN A 310 11.13 9.81 -14.37
C ASN A 310 11.03 10.16 -12.87
N ALA A 311 11.70 11.21 -12.39
CA ALA A 311 11.61 11.64 -11.00
C ALA A 311 10.25 12.27 -10.69
N ASN A 312 9.82 12.18 -9.43
CA ASN A 312 8.63 12.88 -8.94
C ASN A 312 8.94 14.34 -8.62
N SER A 313 10.13 14.61 -8.11
CA SER A 313 10.62 15.97 -7.88
C SER A 313 12.15 16.04 -7.82
N VAL A 314 12.68 17.20 -8.20
CA VAL A 314 14.10 17.54 -8.09
C VAL A 314 14.23 18.81 -7.26
N ASN A 315 14.94 18.72 -6.14
CA ASN A 315 15.17 19.83 -5.21
C ASN A 315 16.66 20.14 -5.11
N ILE A 316 16.97 21.42 -5.22
CA ILE A 316 18.33 21.93 -5.03
C ILE A 316 18.46 22.41 -3.59
N MET A 317 19.48 21.91 -2.93
CA MET A 317 19.78 22.26 -1.53
C MET A 317 21.09 23.02 -1.49
N ARG A 318 21.14 24.13 -0.77
CA ARG A 318 22.33 24.93 -0.51
C ARG A 318 22.67 24.98 0.97
N SER A 319 23.94 25.02 1.26
CA SER A 319 24.50 25.22 2.59
C SER A 319 25.54 26.35 2.58
N ASP A 320 25.46 27.24 3.54
CA ASP A 320 26.40 28.34 3.75
C ASP A 320 27.47 27.97 4.80
N ASP A 321 27.23 26.90 5.58
CA ASP A 321 28.09 26.45 6.70
C ASP A 321 28.70 25.05 6.43
N GLY A 322 28.36 24.40 5.31
CA GLY A 322 28.78 23.03 4.96
C GLY A 322 28.04 21.92 5.72
N VAL A 323 27.18 22.25 6.69
CA VAL A 323 26.49 21.30 7.57
C VAL A 323 24.98 21.34 7.32
N THR A 324 24.37 22.52 7.38
CA THR A 324 22.92 22.69 7.27
C THR A 324 22.53 23.02 5.85
N TYR A 325 21.72 22.15 5.21
CA TYR A 325 21.27 22.33 3.84
C TYR A 325 19.82 22.77 3.77
N GLN A 326 19.53 23.85 3.06
CA GLN A 326 18.20 24.39 2.85
C GLN A 326 17.83 24.36 1.38
N ARG A 327 16.56 24.09 1.09
CA ARG A 327 16.04 24.11 -0.26
C ARG A 327 15.99 25.53 -0.80
N ILE A 328 16.55 25.75 -2.00
CA ILE A 328 16.61 27.08 -2.64
C ILE A 328 15.67 27.22 -3.84
N ASN A 329 15.25 26.14 -4.49
CA ASN A 329 14.30 26.21 -5.58
C ASN A 329 12.86 26.35 -5.06
N VAL A 330 12.23 27.48 -5.31
CA VAL A 330 10.83 27.75 -4.93
C VAL A 330 9.88 26.85 -5.75
N ASN A 331 10.09 26.77 -7.07
CA ASN A 331 9.36 25.86 -7.96
C ASN A 331 10.15 24.59 -8.20
N ALA A 332 9.44 23.48 -8.50
CA ALA A 332 10.09 22.25 -8.86
C ALA A 332 11.01 22.46 -10.09
N VAL A 333 12.24 22.00 -10.00
CA VAL A 333 13.15 21.95 -11.15
C VAL A 333 12.61 20.89 -12.12
N SER A 334 12.64 21.18 -13.43
CA SER A 334 12.22 20.20 -14.44
C SER A 334 13.06 18.93 -14.31
N VAL A 335 12.42 17.77 -14.41
CA VAL A 335 13.10 16.45 -14.35
C VAL A 335 14.06 16.23 -15.53
N ASP A 336 13.86 16.96 -16.64
CA ASP A 336 14.75 16.95 -17.81
C ASP A 336 15.87 18.00 -17.73
N ALA A 337 15.85 18.86 -16.68
CA ALA A 337 16.90 19.87 -16.52
C ALA A 337 18.18 19.20 -16.01
N ALA A 338 19.28 19.50 -16.67
CA ALA A 338 20.63 19.09 -16.31
C ALA A 338 21.43 20.22 -15.67
N GLU A 339 20.81 21.37 -15.43
CA GLU A 339 21.44 22.55 -14.85
C GLU A 339 20.48 23.39 -14.00
N TYR A 340 21.04 24.11 -13.05
CA TYR A 340 20.37 25.11 -12.23
C TYR A 340 21.33 26.24 -11.89
N THR A 341 20.86 27.47 -11.87
CA THR A 341 21.70 28.63 -11.51
C THR A 341 21.16 29.27 -10.24
N ASP A 342 21.99 29.33 -9.21
CA ASP A 342 21.76 30.09 -8.00
C ASP A 342 22.35 31.50 -8.19
N THR A 343 21.55 32.53 -7.96
CA THR A 343 21.88 33.90 -8.34
C THR A 343 21.94 34.85 -7.14
N ASN A 344 22.64 35.97 -7.31
CA ASN A 344 22.73 37.05 -6.30
C ASN A 344 23.32 36.60 -4.95
N LEU A 345 24.37 35.81 -5.01
CA LEU A 345 25.07 35.32 -3.82
C LEU A 345 26.08 36.35 -3.32
N ALA A 346 26.19 36.47 -2.02
CA ALA A 346 27.26 37.20 -1.37
C ALA A 346 28.61 36.47 -1.51
N ASN A 347 29.72 37.17 -1.25
CA ASN A 347 31.01 36.49 -1.22
C ASN A 347 31.04 35.43 -0.12
N GLY A 348 31.43 34.22 -0.46
CA GLY A 348 31.42 33.06 0.46
C GLY A 348 31.59 31.75 -0.25
N THR A 349 31.77 30.68 0.52
CA THR A 349 31.83 29.32 0.00
C THR A 349 30.50 28.61 0.28
N TYR A 350 29.91 28.08 -0.77
CA TYR A 350 28.61 27.43 -0.73
C TYR A 350 28.71 25.96 -1.09
N GLY A 351 28.04 25.11 -0.31
CA GLY A 351 27.88 23.68 -0.60
C GLY A 351 26.52 23.39 -1.23
N TYR A 352 26.48 22.54 -2.22
CA TYR A 352 25.25 22.17 -2.95
C TYR A 352 25.02 20.68 -2.96
N LYS A 353 23.75 20.28 -2.90
CA LYS A 353 23.26 18.90 -3.12
C LYS A 353 21.99 18.94 -3.97
N VAL A 354 21.80 17.92 -4.78
CA VAL A 354 20.55 17.67 -5.48
C VAL A 354 19.84 16.51 -4.79
N VAL A 355 18.60 16.71 -4.37
CA VAL A 355 17.74 15.69 -3.76
C VAL A 355 16.66 15.31 -4.76
N VAL A 356 16.71 14.08 -5.23
CA VAL A 356 15.75 13.53 -6.19
C VAL A 356 14.80 12.59 -5.47
N THR A 357 13.49 12.78 -5.69
CA THR A 357 12.45 11.91 -5.14
C THR A 357 11.81 11.11 -6.25
N GLY A 358 11.88 9.78 -6.16
CA GLY A 358 11.37 8.86 -7.19
C GLY A 358 12.22 8.85 -8.47
N GLY A 359 11.92 7.91 -9.37
CA GLY A 359 12.64 7.71 -10.61
C GLY A 359 14.01 7.03 -10.47
N ASP A 360 14.75 6.96 -11.57
CA ASP A 360 15.97 6.16 -11.70
C ASP A 360 17.16 6.74 -10.89
N ASN A 361 17.11 8.03 -10.56
CA ASN A 361 18.16 8.74 -9.82
C ASN A 361 17.73 9.16 -8.40
N ALA A 362 16.71 8.51 -7.82
CA ALA A 362 16.24 8.85 -6.48
C ALA A 362 17.38 8.76 -5.45
N GLY A 363 17.47 9.77 -4.58
CA GLY A 363 18.50 9.86 -3.56
C GLY A 363 19.09 11.26 -3.44
N VAL A 364 20.22 11.36 -2.75
CA VAL A 364 20.97 12.60 -2.56
C VAL A 364 22.26 12.53 -3.35
N SER A 365 22.55 13.58 -4.14
CA SER A 365 23.80 13.66 -4.94
C SER A 365 25.06 13.75 -4.06
N ASN A 366 26.22 13.68 -4.71
CA ASN A 366 27.46 14.18 -4.11
C ASN A 366 27.33 15.64 -3.70
N VAL A 367 28.23 16.10 -2.84
CA VAL A 367 28.37 17.53 -2.49
C VAL A 367 29.27 18.21 -3.53
N ALA A 368 28.78 19.30 -4.10
CA ALA A 368 29.59 20.19 -4.92
C ALA A 368 29.77 21.54 -4.19
N THR A 369 30.97 22.09 -4.17
CA THR A 369 31.25 23.37 -3.52
C THR A 369 31.72 24.41 -4.53
N ALA A 370 31.30 25.65 -4.34
CA ALA A 370 31.74 26.79 -5.14
C ALA A 370 32.01 28.00 -4.25
N THR A 371 33.09 28.75 -4.57
CA THR A 371 33.43 29.96 -3.85
C THR A 371 33.11 31.19 -4.72
N VAL A 372 32.22 32.03 -4.22
CA VAL A 372 31.85 33.31 -4.85
C VAL A 372 32.78 34.40 -4.34
N THR A 373 33.46 35.07 -5.27
CA THR A 373 34.41 36.19 -4.95
C THR A 373 34.06 37.46 -5.69
N GLY A 374 32.92 37.47 -6.41
CA GLY A 374 32.45 38.65 -7.16
C GLY A 374 31.64 39.58 -6.26
N THR A 375 31.82 40.89 -6.45
CA THR A 375 30.96 41.90 -5.81
C THR A 375 29.54 41.75 -6.39
N ALA A 376 28.53 41.59 -5.51
CA ALA A 376 27.16 41.75 -5.95
C ALA A 376 26.98 43.17 -6.48
N ALA A 377 26.48 43.29 -7.71
CA ALA A 377 26.23 44.58 -8.33
C ALA A 377 25.03 45.28 -7.67
#